data_e6efc0e35458d39816127495c8581f8a
#
_entry.id   e6efc0e35458d39816127495c8581f8a
#
_cell.length_a   1.000
_cell.length_b   1.000
_cell.length_c   1.000
_cell.angle_alpha   90.00
_cell.angle_beta   90.00
_cell.angle_gamma   90.00
#
_symmetry.space_group_name_H-M   'P 1'
#
loop_
_entity.id
_entity.type
_entity.pdbx_description
1 polymer ?
#
loop_
_entity_poly.entity_id
_entity_poly.type
_entity_poly.pdbx_seq_one_letter_code
_entity_poly.pdbx_strand_id
1 'polypeptide(L)'
;KSSAASDVYKRQALKRAMFSLASFLNMEKNTDIRVSLPGRPRALTIPVDEALLAAQANNPEFLGLRQEVLEAEQTVDKTKKESRFNASINASVGFNQVAEKFGEAYRHPMQQEMVSVSVSIPLVDWGVRKGKYNMARNNLNVVKTSARQSEISIEEEVIMTVSDFNVQQALVASAEEALDLAILAYNETRQRFIIGKADINSLTLSLNRQQEAQRNYISALQDYWLNYYKIRKLTLHDFASGFSLSEKFDYNN
;
A
#
# COMPACT_ATOMS: atom_id res chain seq x y z
N LYS A 1 37.02 -20.26 11.62
CA LYS A 1 36.70 -20.00 10.17
C LYS A 1 35.22 -19.67 9.93
N SER A 2 34.30 -20.05 10.81
CA SER A 2 32.84 -19.77 10.69
C SER A 2 32.47 -18.31 10.96
N SER A 3 33.13 -17.63 11.90
CA SER A 3 32.82 -16.24 12.30
C SER A 3 33.12 -15.24 11.18
N ALA A 4 34.27 -15.34 10.53
CA ALA A 4 34.66 -14.40 9.46
C ALA A 4 33.74 -14.51 8.23
N ALA A 5 33.30 -15.74 7.86
CA ALA A 5 32.34 -15.94 6.78
C ALA A 5 30.95 -15.34 7.14
N SER A 6 30.51 -15.50 8.41
CA SER A 6 29.27 -14.89 8.91
C SER A 6 29.33 -13.36 8.85
N ASP A 7 30.44 -12.74 9.21
CA ASP A 7 30.61 -11.28 9.17
C ASP A 7 30.63 -10.73 7.74
N VAL A 8 31.27 -11.43 6.80
CA VAL A 8 31.22 -11.06 5.39
C VAL A 8 29.80 -11.13 4.86
N TYR A 9 29.03 -12.16 5.22
CA TYR A 9 27.63 -12.33 4.80
C TYR A 9 26.73 -11.20 5.35
N LYS A 10 26.91 -10.84 6.62
CA LYS A 10 26.16 -9.74 7.26
C LYS A 10 26.46 -8.40 6.61
N ARG A 11 27.74 -8.11 6.31
CA ARG A 11 28.14 -6.88 5.59
C ARG A 11 27.55 -6.80 4.19
N GLN A 12 27.52 -7.92 3.46
CA GLN A 12 26.89 -7.97 2.14
C GLN A 12 25.38 -7.79 2.21
N ALA A 13 24.72 -8.37 3.22
CA ALA A 13 23.29 -8.19 3.44
C ALA A 13 22.97 -6.71 3.75
N LEU A 14 23.76 -6.06 4.61
CA LEU A 14 23.64 -4.64 4.91
C LEU A 14 23.80 -3.78 3.66
N LYS A 15 24.85 -4.00 2.86
CA LYS A 15 25.04 -3.26 1.60
C LYS A 15 23.88 -3.42 0.64
N ARG A 16 23.31 -4.62 0.51
CA ARG A 16 22.13 -4.85 -0.33
C ARG A 16 20.90 -4.11 0.17
N ALA A 17 20.67 -4.13 1.49
CA ALA A 17 19.56 -3.41 2.10
C ALA A 17 19.69 -1.88 1.91
N MET A 18 20.90 -1.33 2.10
CA MET A 18 21.18 0.09 1.85
C MET A 18 20.99 0.48 0.39
N PHE A 19 21.45 -0.36 -0.54
CA PHE A 19 21.26 -0.14 -1.98
C PHE A 19 19.76 -0.15 -2.34
N SER A 20 19.00 -1.10 -1.80
CA SER A 20 17.55 -1.19 -1.99
C SER A 20 16.83 0.06 -1.45
N LEU A 21 17.23 0.53 -0.27
CA LEU A 21 16.71 1.76 0.33
C LEU A 21 17.04 3.00 -0.50
N ALA A 22 18.31 3.15 -0.95
CA ALA A 22 18.71 4.26 -1.81
C ALA A 22 17.92 4.28 -3.12
N SER A 23 17.74 3.10 -3.73
CA SER A 23 16.95 2.95 -4.95
C SER A 23 15.47 3.31 -4.74
N PHE A 24 14.88 2.88 -3.62
CA PHE A 24 13.50 3.21 -3.27
C PHE A 24 13.29 4.72 -3.03
N LEU A 25 14.29 5.38 -2.41
CA LEU A 25 14.27 6.82 -2.16
C LEU A 25 14.74 7.66 -3.38
N ASN A 26 14.99 7.02 -4.52
CA ASN A 26 15.52 7.66 -5.74
C ASN A 26 16.81 8.46 -5.49
N MET A 27 17.67 7.97 -4.59
CA MET A 27 18.98 8.53 -4.28
C MET A 27 20.05 7.91 -5.18
N GLU A 28 21.22 8.56 -5.27
CA GLU A 28 22.35 7.98 -5.97
C GLU A 28 22.78 6.64 -5.34
N LYS A 29 23.16 5.68 -6.19
CA LYS A 29 23.45 4.29 -5.79
C LYS A 29 24.58 4.15 -4.75
N ASN A 30 25.46 5.14 -4.64
CA ASN A 30 26.60 5.15 -3.71
C ASN A 30 26.41 6.10 -2.51
N THR A 31 25.19 6.57 -2.27
CA THR A 31 24.92 7.42 -1.11
C THR A 31 25.16 6.66 0.20
N ASP A 32 26.01 7.21 1.07
CA ASP A 32 26.25 6.65 2.41
C ASP A 32 25.02 6.95 3.30
N ILE A 33 24.16 5.95 3.47
CA ILE A 33 22.96 6.06 4.31
C ILE A 33 23.31 5.56 5.70
N ARG A 34 23.19 6.43 6.69
CA ARG A 34 23.31 6.07 8.10
C ARG A 34 21.92 5.94 8.71
N VAL A 35 21.57 4.73 9.11
CA VAL A 35 20.34 4.44 9.83
C VAL A 35 20.62 4.39 11.33
N SER A 36 19.78 5.05 12.13
CA SER A 36 19.76 4.90 13.58
C SER A 36 18.59 4.01 13.98
N LEU A 37 18.82 3.14 14.95
CA LEU A 37 17.71 2.39 15.55
C LEU A 37 16.77 3.38 16.24
N PRO A 38 15.45 3.28 16.01
CA PRO A 38 14.51 4.06 16.77
C PRO A 38 14.60 3.69 18.25
N GLY A 39 14.47 4.68 19.12
CA GLY A 39 14.44 4.45 20.56
C GLY A 39 13.24 3.64 21.00
N ARG A 40 13.16 3.38 22.32
CA ARG A 40 12.01 2.70 22.92
C ARG A 40 10.70 3.39 22.52
N PRO A 41 9.74 2.66 21.97
CA PRO A 41 8.47 3.24 21.60
C PRO A 41 7.72 3.74 22.83
N ARG A 42 7.00 4.86 22.70
CA ARG A 42 6.08 5.33 23.73
C ARG A 42 4.88 4.39 23.80
N ALA A 43 4.33 4.22 24.99
CA ALA A 43 3.09 3.48 25.14
C ALA A 43 1.97 4.17 24.34
N LEU A 44 1.40 3.44 23.39
CA LEU A 44 0.34 3.91 22.51
C LEU A 44 -0.68 2.78 22.35
N THR A 45 -1.89 2.95 22.86
CA THR A 45 -2.98 2.01 22.60
C THR A 45 -3.90 2.60 21.56
N ILE A 46 -4.14 1.87 20.49
CA ILE A 46 -5.02 2.29 19.40
C ILE A 46 -6.35 1.55 19.54
N PRO A 47 -7.48 2.29 19.73
CA PRO A 47 -8.80 1.68 19.70
C PRO A 47 -9.14 1.17 18.30
N VAL A 48 -9.63 -0.07 18.22
CA VAL A 48 -9.97 -0.70 16.93
C VAL A 48 -11.04 0.09 16.18
N ASP A 49 -12.05 0.59 16.92
CA ASP A 49 -13.16 1.35 16.33
C ASP A 49 -12.68 2.66 15.68
N GLU A 50 -11.77 3.38 16.35
CA GLU A 50 -11.17 4.60 15.79
C GLU A 50 -10.36 4.31 14.53
N ALA A 51 -9.60 3.22 14.55
CA ALA A 51 -8.81 2.80 13.39
C ALA A 51 -9.70 2.42 12.20
N LEU A 52 -10.81 1.72 12.45
CA LEU A 52 -11.79 1.38 11.42
C LEU A 52 -12.44 2.63 10.82
N LEU A 53 -12.89 3.58 11.65
CA LEU A 53 -13.46 4.83 11.19
C LEU A 53 -12.45 5.64 10.36
N ALA A 54 -11.21 5.72 10.81
CA ALA A 54 -10.15 6.41 10.07
C ALA A 54 -9.85 5.72 8.72
N ALA A 55 -9.83 4.37 8.68
CA ALA A 55 -9.64 3.62 7.45
C ALA A 55 -10.79 3.84 6.46
N GLN A 56 -12.05 3.72 6.92
CA GLN A 56 -13.22 3.94 6.06
C GLN A 56 -13.30 5.36 5.49
N ALA A 57 -12.80 6.36 6.23
CA ALA A 57 -12.80 7.75 5.80
C ALA A 57 -11.66 8.08 4.84
N ASN A 58 -10.47 7.53 5.05
CA ASN A 58 -9.25 8.02 4.40
C ASN A 58 -8.60 7.00 3.46
N ASN A 59 -8.84 5.69 3.63
CA ASN A 59 -8.15 4.69 2.83
C ASN A 59 -8.61 4.74 1.36
N PRO A 60 -7.68 4.93 0.40
CA PRO A 60 -8.03 5.02 -1.02
C PRO A 60 -8.66 3.75 -1.59
N GLU A 61 -8.44 2.59 -0.99
CA GLU A 61 -9.07 1.35 -1.43
C GLU A 61 -10.59 1.39 -1.20
N PHE A 62 -11.07 1.89 -0.04
CA PHE A 62 -12.51 2.09 0.19
C PHE A 62 -13.12 3.08 -0.81
N LEU A 63 -12.40 4.16 -1.14
CA LEU A 63 -12.86 5.13 -2.13
C LEU A 63 -12.91 4.52 -3.52
N GLY A 64 -11.92 3.70 -3.89
CA GLY A 64 -11.88 2.96 -5.14
C GLY A 64 -13.06 2.00 -5.30
N LEU A 65 -13.35 1.21 -4.27
CA LEU A 65 -14.52 0.29 -4.27
C LEU A 65 -15.84 1.05 -4.47
N ARG A 66 -15.99 2.21 -3.81
CA ARG A 66 -17.17 3.07 -4.01
C ARG A 66 -17.25 3.60 -5.44
N GLN A 67 -16.12 4.01 -6.01
CA GLN A 67 -16.06 4.45 -7.40
C GLN A 67 -16.48 3.34 -8.37
N GLU A 68 -15.98 2.11 -8.20
CA GLU A 68 -16.34 0.96 -9.05
C GLU A 68 -17.85 0.68 -9.03
N VAL A 69 -18.48 0.77 -7.86
CA VAL A 69 -19.93 0.62 -7.73
C VAL A 69 -20.66 1.73 -8.47
N LEU A 70 -20.23 3.00 -8.33
CA LEU A 70 -20.84 4.14 -9.03
C LEU A 70 -20.68 4.02 -10.55
N GLU A 71 -19.56 3.56 -11.07
CA GLU A 71 -19.34 3.32 -12.50
C GLU A 71 -20.25 2.21 -13.04
N ALA A 72 -20.45 1.14 -12.26
CA ALA A 72 -21.37 0.09 -12.62
C ALA A 72 -22.85 0.58 -12.61
N GLU A 73 -23.23 1.43 -11.65
CA GLU A 73 -24.54 2.10 -11.60
C GLU A 73 -24.74 3.03 -12.80
N GLN A 74 -23.73 3.83 -13.15
CA GLN A 74 -23.74 4.67 -14.32
C GLN A 74 -23.93 3.86 -15.61
N THR A 75 -23.27 2.69 -15.69
CA THR A 75 -23.39 1.79 -16.83
C THR A 75 -24.82 1.25 -16.99
N VAL A 76 -25.49 0.91 -15.89
CA VAL A 76 -26.90 0.49 -15.92
C VAL A 76 -27.79 1.64 -16.39
N ASP A 77 -27.61 2.85 -15.88
CA ASP A 77 -28.40 4.02 -16.25
C ASP A 77 -28.18 4.40 -17.73
N LYS A 78 -26.91 4.41 -18.17
CA LYS A 78 -26.54 4.63 -19.57
C LYS A 78 -27.22 3.61 -20.48
N THR A 79 -27.10 2.31 -20.17
CA THR A 79 -27.69 1.23 -20.98
C THR A 79 -29.21 1.38 -21.04
N LYS A 80 -29.86 1.78 -19.94
CA LYS A 80 -31.31 2.04 -19.89
C LYS A 80 -31.70 3.22 -20.77
N LYS A 81 -30.93 4.31 -20.77
CA LYS A 81 -31.20 5.52 -21.58
C LYS A 81 -30.95 5.26 -23.07
N GLU A 82 -29.84 4.65 -23.42
CA GLU A 82 -29.49 4.28 -24.80
C GLU A 82 -30.45 3.25 -25.41
N SER A 83 -31.15 2.47 -24.57
CA SER A 83 -32.18 1.56 -25.03
C SER A 83 -33.42 2.24 -25.62
N ARG A 84 -33.61 3.54 -25.41
CA ARG A 84 -34.80 4.28 -25.90
C ARG A 84 -34.52 4.93 -27.24
N PHE A 85 -33.45 5.74 -27.32
CA PHE A 85 -32.98 6.38 -28.56
C PHE A 85 -31.48 6.72 -28.39
N ASN A 86 -30.83 6.86 -29.50
CA ASN A 86 -29.45 7.32 -29.54
C ASN A 86 -29.35 8.56 -30.49
N ALA A 87 -28.78 9.63 -30.00
CA ALA A 87 -28.52 10.82 -30.79
C ALA A 87 -27.00 11.08 -30.81
N SER A 88 -26.43 11.31 -31.98
CA SER A 88 -25.04 11.65 -32.15
C SER A 88 -24.85 12.91 -32.98
N ILE A 89 -23.91 13.74 -32.59
CA ILE A 89 -23.47 14.92 -33.35
C ILE A 89 -22.01 14.67 -33.70
N ASN A 90 -21.72 14.69 -35.01
CA ASN A 90 -20.36 14.56 -35.50
C ASN A 90 -19.99 15.83 -36.25
N ALA A 91 -18.87 16.42 -35.89
CA ALA A 91 -18.27 17.55 -36.60
C ALA A 91 -16.91 17.09 -37.13
N SER A 92 -16.68 17.31 -38.42
CA SER A 92 -15.39 17.01 -39.04
C SER A 92 -14.92 18.19 -39.87
N VAL A 93 -13.63 18.46 -39.79
CA VAL A 93 -12.93 19.42 -40.63
C VAL A 93 -11.89 18.65 -41.43
N GLY A 94 -11.92 18.79 -42.71
CA GLY A 94 -11.00 18.11 -43.62
C GLY A 94 -10.53 19.06 -44.74
N PHE A 95 -9.49 18.65 -45.43
CA PHE A 95 -9.04 19.30 -46.65
C PHE A 95 -9.22 18.34 -47.78
N ASN A 96 -9.91 18.78 -48.83
CA ASN A 96 -10.15 17.97 -50.02
C ASN A 96 -9.68 18.74 -51.26
N GLN A 97 -9.07 18.05 -52.19
CA GLN A 97 -8.68 18.64 -53.46
C GLN A 97 -8.71 17.57 -54.56
N VAL A 98 -9.29 17.95 -55.70
CA VAL A 98 -9.24 17.17 -56.92
C VAL A 98 -8.38 17.93 -57.91
N ALA A 99 -7.33 17.28 -58.47
CA ALA A 99 -6.44 17.86 -59.46
C ALA A 99 -6.13 16.84 -60.54
N GLU A 100 -6.03 17.30 -61.77
CA GLU A 100 -5.62 16.45 -62.91
C GLU A 100 -4.13 16.11 -62.91
N LYS A 101 -3.29 16.94 -62.26
CA LYS A 101 -1.85 16.75 -62.16
C LYS A 101 -1.41 16.66 -60.72
N PHE A 102 -0.51 15.72 -60.42
CA PHE A 102 -0.01 15.43 -59.07
C PHE A 102 0.56 16.65 -58.34
N GLY A 103 1.25 17.58 -59.05
CA GLY A 103 1.81 18.80 -58.43
C GLY A 103 0.79 19.88 -58.09
N GLU A 104 -0.44 19.81 -58.62
CA GLU A 104 -1.50 20.74 -58.33
C GLU A 104 -2.37 20.29 -57.15
N ALA A 105 -2.31 19.00 -56.79
CA ALA A 105 -3.05 18.40 -55.69
C ALA A 105 -2.70 18.97 -54.29
N TYR A 106 -1.61 19.74 -54.16
CA TYR A 106 -1.17 20.29 -52.87
C TYR A 106 -1.13 21.82 -52.83
N ARG A 107 -1.50 22.51 -53.93
CA ARG A 107 -1.33 23.96 -53.98
C ARG A 107 -2.47 24.76 -53.37
N HIS A 108 -3.71 24.26 -53.43
CA HIS A 108 -4.90 24.99 -52.95
C HIS A 108 -5.92 24.02 -52.38
N PRO A 109 -5.65 23.42 -51.19
CA PRO A 109 -6.62 22.51 -50.59
C PRO A 109 -7.89 23.28 -50.21
N MET A 110 -9.05 22.76 -50.63
CA MET A 110 -10.33 23.29 -50.21
C MET A 110 -10.68 22.76 -48.82
N GLN A 111 -10.96 23.66 -47.91
CA GLN A 111 -11.43 23.31 -46.57
C GLN A 111 -12.88 22.80 -46.68
N GLN A 112 -13.11 21.64 -46.12
CA GLN A 112 -14.43 21.03 -46.02
C GLN A 112 -14.83 20.92 -44.54
N GLU A 113 -15.91 21.56 -44.21
CA GLU A 113 -16.51 21.47 -42.88
C GLU A 113 -17.81 20.69 -42.97
N MET A 114 -17.99 19.70 -42.15
CA MET A 114 -19.21 18.90 -42.12
C MET A 114 -19.71 18.76 -40.69
N VAL A 115 -20.96 19.08 -40.46
CA VAL A 115 -21.67 18.82 -39.21
C VAL A 115 -22.84 17.91 -39.51
N SER A 116 -22.90 16.77 -38.86
CA SER A 116 -24.00 15.81 -39.02
C SER A 116 -24.66 15.52 -37.67
N VAL A 117 -25.98 15.53 -37.64
CA VAL A 117 -26.78 15.12 -36.47
C VAL A 117 -27.56 13.88 -36.89
N SER A 118 -27.39 12.81 -36.13
CA SER A 118 -28.08 11.54 -36.37
C SER A 118 -28.90 11.16 -35.14
N VAL A 119 -30.17 10.78 -35.35
CA VAL A 119 -31.04 10.23 -34.30
C VAL A 119 -31.45 8.84 -34.75
N SER A 120 -31.17 7.85 -33.93
CA SER A 120 -31.51 6.44 -34.14
C SER A 120 -32.51 5.98 -33.09
N ILE A 121 -33.68 5.53 -33.55
CA ILE A 121 -34.73 4.97 -32.71
C ILE A 121 -34.92 3.51 -33.14
N PRO A 122 -34.49 2.54 -32.32
CA PRO A 122 -34.68 1.15 -32.66
C PRO A 122 -36.12 0.72 -32.41
N LEU A 123 -36.83 0.32 -33.49
CA LEU A 123 -38.24 -0.11 -33.41
C LEU A 123 -38.38 -1.58 -33.02
N VAL A 124 -37.52 -2.47 -33.56
CA VAL A 124 -37.50 -3.90 -33.24
C VAL A 124 -36.04 -4.34 -33.06
N ASP A 125 -35.74 -5.06 -32.00
CA ASP A 125 -34.39 -5.51 -31.66
C ASP A 125 -34.31 -6.96 -31.16
N TRP A 126 -35.40 -7.71 -31.27
CA TRP A 126 -35.47 -9.13 -30.87
C TRP A 126 -35.02 -9.39 -29.41
N GLY A 127 -35.15 -8.40 -28.53
CA GLY A 127 -34.79 -8.51 -27.10
C GLY A 127 -33.33 -8.18 -26.77
N VAL A 128 -32.52 -7.74 -27.74
CA VAL A 128 -31.09 -7.40 -27.53
C VAL A 128 -30.93 -6.31 -26.47
N ARG A 129 -31.76 -5.26 -26.45
CA ARG A 129 -31.72 -4.17 -25.46
C ARG A 129 -32.04 -4.66 -24.07
N LYS A 130 -33.09 -5.49 -23.94
CA LYS A 130 -33.48 -6.12 -22.66
C LYS A 130 -32.32 -7.00 -22.14
N GLY A 131 -31.68 -7.75 -23.04
CA GLY A 131 -30.50 -8.57 -22.72
C GLY A 131 -29.35 -7.71 -22.21
N LYS A 132 -28.99 -6.63 -22.90
CA LYS A 132 -27.94 -5.69 -22.49
C LYS A 132 -28.23 -5.05 -21.14
N TYR A 133 -29.46 -4.59 -20.92
CA TYR A 133 -29.85 -4.03 -19.62
C TYR A 133 -29.76 -5.05 -18.49
N ASN A 134 -30.24 -6.27 -18.69
CA ASN A 134 -30.13 -7.34 -17.70
C ASN A 134 -28.67 -7.69 -17.39
N MET A 135 -27.82 -7.70 -18.43
CA MET A 135 -26.40 -7.94 -18.27
C MET A 135 -25.73 -6.83 -17.45
N ALA A 136 -26.00 -5.56 -17.76
CA ALA A 136 -25.47 -4.43 -16.97
C ALA A 136 -25.94 -4.50 -15.50
N ARG A 137 -27.22 -4.83 -15.26
CA ARG A 137 -27.78 -4.99 -13.92
C ARG A 137 -27.13 -6.16 -13.15
N ASN A 138 -26.93 -7.29 -13.81
CA ASN A 138 -26.26 -8.43 -13.21
C ASN A 138 -24.79 -8.10 -12.87
N ASN A 139 -24.10 -7.40 -13.78
CA ASN A 139 -22.75 -6.93 -13.53
C ASN A 139 -22.69 -5.98 -12.32
N LEU A 140 -23.63 -5.04 -12.17
CA LEU A 140 -23.72 -4.19 -11.00
C LEU A 140 -23.87 -5.01 -9.70
N ASN A 141 -24.68 -6.07 -9.71
CA ASN A 141 -24.82 -6.93 -8.53
C ASN A 141 -23.52 -7.67 -8.21
N VAL A 142 -22.77 -8.13 -9.22
CA VAL A 142 -21.45 -8.75 -9.04
C VAL A 142 -20.47 -7.74 -8.44
N VAL A 143 -20.39 -6.53 -9.00
CA VAL A 143 -19.51 -5.45 -8.50
C VAL A 143 -19.85 -5.10 -7.05
N LYS A 144 -21.14 -4.93 -6.71
CA LYS A 144 -21.56 -4.65 -5.32
C LYS A 144 -21.16 -5.76 -4.36
N THR A 145 -21.31 -7.02 -4.75
CA THR A 145 -20.92 -8.15 -3.91
C THR A 145 -19.40 -8.24 -3.75
N SER A 146 -18.65 -8.04 -4.83
CA SER A 146 -17.20 -8.00 -4.80
C SER A 146 -16.67 -6.85 -3.95
N ALA A 147 -17.21 -5.65 -4.12
CA ALA A 147 -16.86 -4.49 -3.31
C ALA A 147 -17.11 -4.75 -1.82
N ARG A 148 -18.28 -5.31 -1.47
CA ARG A 148 -18.58 -5.65 -0.09
C ARG A 148 -17.61 -6.69 0.50
N GLN A 149 -17.24 -7.70 -0.27
CA GLN A 149 -16.25 -8.70 0.16
C GLN A 149 -14.87 -8.06 0.39
N SER A 150 -14.46 -7.15 -0.50
CA SER A 150 -13.19 -6.42 -0.35
C SER A 150 -13.21 -5.47 0.85
N GLU A 151 -14.32 -4.77 1.10
CA GLU A 151 -14.50 -3.95 2.31
C GLU A 151 -14.29 -4.77 3.58
N ILE A 152 -14.94 -5.94 3.69
CA ILE A 152 -14.77 -6.85 4.83
C ILE A 152 -13.30 -7.26 4.99
N SER A 153 -12.62 -7.59 3.90
CA SER A 153 -11.21 -7.99 3.95
C SER A 153 -10.30 -6.86 4.46
N ILE A 154 -10.56 -5.61 4.05
CA ILE A 154 -9.81 -4.45 4.53
C ILE A 154 -10.11 -4.20 6.02
N GLU A 155 -11.37 -4.29 6.42
CA GLU A 155 -11.78 -4.16 7.84
C GLU A 155 -11.09 -5.21 8.71
N GLU A 156 -11.06 -6.48 8.27
CA GLU A 156 -10.35 -7.56 8.96
C GLU A 156 -8.85 -7.26 9.06
N GLU A 157 -8.21 -6.78 7.99
CA GLU A 157 -6.79 -6.43 8.02
C GLU A 157 -6.50 -5.29 9.02
N VAL A 158 -7.36 -4.28 9.10
CA VAL A 158 -7.24 -3.19 10.09
C VAL A 158 -7.35 -3.75 11.51
N ILE A 159 -8.39 -4.55 11.79
CA ILE A 159 -8.63 -5.14 13.11
C ILE A 159 -7.43 -5.99 13.55
N MET A 160 -6.96 -6.88 12.69
CA MET A 160 -5.82 -7.76 12.99
C MET A 160 -4.55 -6.95 13.24
N THR A 161 -4.25 -5.97 12.37
CA THR A 161 -3.03 -5.16 12.49
C THR A 161 -3.03 -4.31 13.76
N VAL A 162 -4.17 -3.75 14.15
CA VAL A 162 -4.31 -2.98 15.40
C VAL A 162 -4.17 -3.89 16.62
N SER A 163 -4.79 -5.07 16.59
CA SER A 163 -4.69 -6.05 17.66
C SER A 163 -3.25 -6.52 17.87
N ASP A 164 -2.57 -6.86 16.78
CA ASP A 164 -1.16 -7.26 16.80
C ASP A 164 -0.28 -6.12 17.37
N PHE A 165 -0.52 -4.88 16.93
CA PHE A 165 0.22 -3.71 17.41
C PHE A 165 0.07 -3.51 18.93
N ASN A 166 -1.16 -3.60 19.44
CA ASN A 166 -1.43 -3.40 20.87
C ASN A 166 -0.73 -4.47 21.74
N VAL A 167 -0.61 -5.72 21.25
CA VAL A 167 0.12 -6.78 21.92
C VAL A 167 1.65 -6.59 21.80
N GLN A 168 2.11 -6.09 20.66
CA GLN A 168 3.54 -5.95 20.38
C GLN A 168 4.28 -5.07 21.38
N GLN A 169 3.62 -4.08 21.99
CA GLN A 169 4.23 -3.25 23.02
C GLN A 169 4.67 -4.03 24.26
N ALA A 170 3.82 -4.97 24.70
CA ALA A 170 4.16 -5.85 25.82
C ALA A 170 5.32 -6.80 25.45
N LEU A 171 5.35 -7.28 24.20
CA LEU A 171 6.43 -8.12 23.72
C LEU A 171 7.77 -7.37 23.65
N VAL A 172 7.78 -6.10 23.22
CA VAL A 172 8.99 -5.26 23.23
C VAL A 172 9.49 -5.07 24.65
N ALA A 173 8.62 -4.74 25.61
CA ALA A 173 8.99 -4.55 27.01
C ALA A 173 9.57 -5.82 27.63
N SER A 174 8.94 -6.98 27.38
CA SER A 174 9.41 -8.27 27.86
C SER A 174 10.76 -8.67 27.23
N ALA A 175 10.94 -8.41 25.95
CA ALA A 175 12.20 -8.70 25.25
C ALA A 175 13.35 -7.78 25.73
N GLU A 176 13.06 -6.52 26.07
CA GLU A 176 14.02 -5.59 26.68
C GLU A 176 14.48 -6.09 28.04
N GLU A 177 13.55 -6.46 28.93
CA GLU A 177 13.86 -7.01 30.25
C GLU A 177 14.70 -8.30 30.15
N ALA A 178 14.33 -9.19 29.22
CA ALA A 178 15.09 -10.41 28.95
C ALA A 178 16.52 -10.12 28.47
N LEU A 179 16.71 -9.07 27.66
CA LEU A 179 18.02 -8.62 27.22
C LEU A 179 18.86 -8.08 28.39
N ASP A 180 18.27 -7.25 29.25
CA ASP A 180 18.96 -6.68 30.41
C ASP A 180 19.42 -7.79 31.36
N LEU A 181 18.57 -8.76 31.65
CA LEU A 181 18.92 -9.92 32.46
C LEU A 181 20.02 -10.77 31.82
N ALA A 182 19.97 -10.96 30.49
CA ALA A 182 20.99 -11.72 29.78
C ALA A 182 22.36 -11.00 29.77
N ILE A 183 22.36 -9.66 29.64
CA ILE A 183 23.58 -8.84 29.78
C ILE A 183 24.18 -8.96 31.19
N LEU A 184 23.36 -8.85 32.19
CA LEU A 184 23.79 -9.01 33.58
C LEU A 184 24.40 -10.38 33.80
N ALA A 185 23.70 -11.44 33.43
CA ALA A 185 24.17 -12.83 33.56
C ALA A 185 25.49 -13.08 32.83
N TYR A 186 25.66 -12.51 31.64
CA TYR A 186 26.92 -12.59 30.89
C TYR A 186 28.06 -11.90 31.66
N ASN A 187 27.85 -10.68 32.13
CA ASN A 187 28.84 -9.91 32.85
C ASN A 187 29.29 -10.61 34.14
N GLU A 188 28.35 -11.16 34.92
CA GLU A 188 28.64 -11.96 36.12
C GLU A 188 29.43 -13.24 35.78
N THR A 189 29.02 -13.97 34.74
CA THR A 189 29.72 -15.19 34.30
C THR A 189 31.13 -14.86 33.81
N ARG A 190 31.31 -13.75 33.11
CA ARG A 190 32.62 -13.25 32.63
C ARG A 190 33.53 -12.92 33.82
N GLN A 191 33.04 -12.24 34.86
CA GLN A 191 33.83 -11.96 36.05
C GLN A 191 34.25 -13.25 36.79
N ARG A 192 33.32 -14.20 36.95
CA ARG A 192 33.59 -15.53 37.53
C ARG A 192 34.62 -16.32 36.72
N PHE A 193 34.59 -16.22 35.38
CA PHE A 193 35.58 -16.85 34.53
C PHE A 193 36.99 -16.24 34.73
N ILE A 194 37.08 -14.91 34.79
CA ILE A 194 38.38 -14.22 35.02
C ILE A 194 39.05 -14.64 36.33
N ILE A 195 38.28 -14.89 37.38
CA ILE A 195 38.81 -15.34 38.70
C ILE A 195 38.86 -16.88 38.82
N GLY A 196 38.70 -17.62 37.71
CA GLY A 196 38.79 -19.07 37.66
C GLY A 196 37.64 -19.84 38.32
N LYS A 197 36.50 -19.18 38.60
CA LYS A 197 35.29 -19.78 39.21
C LYS A 197 34.20 -20.21 38.20
N ALA A 198 34.40 -20.00 36.92
CA ALA A 198 33.55 -20.49 35.85
C ALA A 198 34.41 -21.04 34.72
N ASP A 199 33.87 -22.00 33.97
CA ASP A 199 34.52 -22.62 32.83
C ASP A 199 34.15 -21.89 31.53
N ILE A 200 34.86 -22.24 30.43
CA ILE A 200 34.68 -21.65 29.09
C ILE A 200 33.31 -22.01 28.51
N ASN A 201 32.72 -23.14 28.86
CA ASN A 201 31.40 -23.55 28.38
C ASN A 201 30.31 -22.67 28.96
N SER A 202 30.42 -22.39 30.26
CA SER A 202 29.50 -21.47 30.97
C SER A 202 29.57 -20.06 30.38
N LEU A 203 30.78 -19.57 30.08
CA LEU A 203 30.95 -18.24 29.47
C LEU A 203 30.37 -18.22 28.06
N THR A 204 30.63 -19.25 27.24
CA THR A 204 30.09 -19.37 25.88
C THR A 204 28.56 -19.45 25.88
N LEU A 205 27.99 -20.23 26.81
CA LEU A 205 26.53 -20.34 26.94
C LEU A 205 25.88 -19.01 27.31
N SER A 206 26.46 -18.27 28.28
CA SER A 206 25.94 -16.95 28.65
C SER A 206 26.06 -15.92 27.55
N LEU A 207 27.14 -15.94 26.77
CA LEU A 207 27.32 -15.12 25.57
C LEU A 207 26.24 -15.43 24.49
N ASN A 208 26.00 -16.72 24.23
CA ASN A 208 24.99 -17.12 23.25
C ASN A 208 23.59 -16.67 23.68
N ARG A 209 23.25 -16.80 24.97
CA ARG A 209 21.98 -16.32 25.53
C ARG A 209 21.81 -14.81 25.39
N GLN A 210 22.87 -14.05 25.67
CA GLN A 210 22.86 -12.60 25.49
C GLN A 210 22.63 -12.22 24.00
N GLN A 211 23.32 -12.89 23.08
CA GLN A 211 23.15 -12.63 21.65
C GLN A 211 21.75 -13.01 21.15
N GLU A 212 21.16 -14.06 21.71
CA GLU A 212 19.79 -14.47 21.38
C GLU A 212 18.77 -13.46 21.90
N ALA A 213 18.89 -13.04 23.16
CA ALA A 213 18.04 -12.00 23.75
C ALA A 213 18.13 -10.68 22.96
N GLN A 214 19.34 -10.29 22.53
CA GLN A 214 19.54 -9.11 21.70
C GLN A 214 18.84 -9.22 20.34
N ARG A 215 18.91 -10.38 19.69
CA ARG A 215 18.18 -10.62 18.42
C ARG A 215 16.67 -10.54 18.61
N ASN A 216 16.17 -11.14 19.69
CA ASN A 216 14.74 -11.15 20.01
C ASN A 216 14.22 -9.73 20.28
N TYR A 217 14.98 -8.91 21.01
CA TYR A 217 14.64 -7.51 21.25
C TYR A 217 14.60 -6.69 19.93
N ILE A 218 15.61 -6.85 19.08
CA ILE A 218 15.65 -6.17 17.77
C ILE A 218 14.46 -6.60 16.88
N SER A 219 14.14 -7.90 16.90
CA SER A 219 12.98 -8.41 16.15
C SER A 219 11.67 -7.83 16.68
N ALA A 220 11.48 -7.81 17.99
CA ALA A 220 10.30 -7.23 18.61
C ALA A 220 10.13 -5.73 18.28
N LEU A 221 11.23 -4.96 18.29
CA LEU A 221 11.22 -3.55 17.86
C LEU A 221 10.87 -3.40 16.38
N GLN A 222 11.42 -4.26 15.53
CA GLN A 222 11.12 -4.25 14.11
C GLN A 222 9.62 -4.51 13.87
N ASP A 223 9.06 -5.54 14.49
CA ASP A 223 7.65 -5.91 14.35
C ASP A 223 6.72 -4.80 14.86
N TYR A 224 7.09 -4.13 15.98
CA TYR A 224 6.38 -2.97 16.48
C TYR A 224 6.29 -1.85 15.44
N TRP A 225 7.43 -1.45 14.86
CA TRP A 225 7.47 -0.35 13.91
C TRP A 225 6.81 -0.73 12.57
N LEU A 226 6.95 -1.98 12.12
CA LEU A 226 6.25 -2.45 10.93
C LEU A 226 4.74 -2.37 11.10
N ASN A 227 4.21 -2.86 12.23
CA ASN A 227 2.77 -2.79 12.52
C ASN A 227 2.30 -1.33 12.66
N TYR A 228 3.06 -0.47 13.33
CA TYR A 228 2.75 0.96 13.45
C TYR A 228 2.63 1.65 12.09
N TYR A 229 3.61 1.47 11.21
CA TYR A 229 3.55 2.05 9.87
C TYR A 229 2.51 1.38 8.97
N LYS A 230 2.21 0.11 9.20
CA LYS A 230 1.13 -0.58 8.50
C LYS A 230 -0.23 0.01 8.87
N ILE A 231 -0.49 0.29 10.16
CA ILE A 231 -1.70 0.99 10.60
C ILE A 231 -1.79 2.36 9.95
N ARG A 232 -0.72 3.15 9.97
CA ARG A 232 -0.69 4.47 9.31
C ARG A 232 -1.00 4.39 7.81
N LYS A 233 -0.52 3.35 7.12
CA LYS A 233 -0.83 3.11 5.72
C LYS A 233 -2.30 2.75 5.50
N LEU A 234 -2.86 1.88 6.34
CA LEU A 234 -4.24 1.43 6.22
C LEU A 234 -5.26 2.52 6.59
N THR A 235 -4.92 3.38 7.54
CA THR A 235 -5.85 4.39 8.06
C THR A 235 -5.60 5.80 7.52
N LEU A 236 -4.44 6.05 6.92
CA LEU A 236 -3.90 7.39 6.60
C LEU A 236 -4.02 8.35 7.80
N HIS A 237 -3.87 7.80 9.01
CA HIS A 237 -3.92 8.54 10.27
C HIS A 237 -2.70 8.21 11.13
N ASP A 238 -2.15 9.20 11.79
CA ASP A 238 -1.05 9.03 12.75
C ASP A 238 -1.58 9.15 14.17
N PHE A 239 -1.84 8.01 14.81
CA PHE A 239 -2.40 7.94 16.16
C PHE A 239 -1.46 8.47 17.26
N ALA A 240 -0.15 8.55 16.99
CA ALA A 240 0.80 9.12 17.95
C ALA A 240 0.74 10.66 18.00
N SER A 241 0.45 11.29 16.89
CA SER A 241 0.35 12.75 16.77
C SER A 241 -1.09 13.26 16.65
N GLY A 242 -2.06 12.36 16.43
CA GLY A 242 -3.48 12.70 16.28
C GLY A 242 -3.83 13.40 14.96
N PHE A 243 -2.96 13.32 13.93
CA PHE A 243 -3.18 14.01 12.65
C PHE A 243 -3.57 13.03 11.54
N SER A 244 -4.54 13.44 10.70
CA SER A 244 -4.79 12.79 9.42
C SER A 244 -3.63 13.08 8.46
N LEU A 245 -3.15 12.02 7.79
CA LEU A 245 -2.07 12.16 6.79
C LEU A 245 -2.62 12.62 5.44
N SER A 246 -3.92 12.47 5.19
CA SER A 246 -4.59 12.93 3.96
C SER A 246 -4.66 14.46 3.88
N GLU A 247 -4.82 15.16 5.01
CA GLU A 247 -4.89 16.62 5.05
C GLU A 247 -3.59 17.32 4.65
N LYS A 248 -2.44 16.65 4.80
CA LYS A 248 -1.13 17.22 4.42
C LYS A 248 -0.87 17.27 2.91
N PHE A 249 -1.71 16.63 2.11
CA PHE A 249 -1.57 16.52 0.66
C PHE A 249 -2.70 17.20 -0.11
N ASP A 250 -3.50 18.04 0.54
CA ASP A 250 -4.44 18.91 -0.18
C ASP A 250 -3.65 19.95 -0.99
N TYR A 251 -3.50 19.68 -2.29
CA TYR A 251 -2.82 20.55 -3.28
C TYR A 251 -3.60 21.84 -3.62
N ASN A 252 -4.60 22.21 -2.83
CA ASN A 252 -5.44 23.38 -3.06
C ASN A 252 -5.03 24.57 -2.18
N ASN A 253 -3.71 24.85 -2.11
CA ASN A 253 -3.20 26.16 -1.67
C ASN A 253 -2.14 26.64 -2.64
#